data_a7b4f67547817f756ba8e995b7024d83
#
_entry.id   a7b4f67547817f756ba8e995b7024d83
#
_cell.length_a   1.000
_cell.length_b   1.000
_cell.length_c   1.000
_cell.angle_alpha   90.00
_cell.angle_beta   90.00
_cell.angle_gamma   90.00
#
_symmetry.space_group_name_H-M   'P 1'
#
loop_
_entity.id
_entity.type
_entity.pdbx_description
1 polymer ?
#
loop_
_entity_poly.entity_id
_entity_poly.type
_entity_poly.pdbx_seq_one_letter_code
_entity_poly.pdbx_strand_id
1 'polypeptide(L)'
;MDTAALFAHEFVPTEQEYGFKDTILYALGVGLGSKPLDPRHLRFLYEKDLVAMPSFANVLGHPGFWQKDPKFGIEWKKLLHAEQRLEIHAPLPTEGKVRSQIDIMGLRDLGERGTMMHQRKVLSDAASGEKIATAVSSLMLRGDMQSGDHGDAPAELSKLAERDPDRSLDVEAAEILPLIYRLSGDWNPLHVDPDVAAAAGFPRPILHGLATKGLATFAVLSEFCDLDPTRLRSMSLRFSRPVLPGDAMRFDFWDEGGGTVRFRASVPAREQIVLDRGLATIL
;
A
#
# COMPACT_ATOMS: atom_id res chain seq x y z
N MET A 1 -21.52 13.15 -2.51
CA MET A 1 -21.18 12.30 -1.35
C MET A 1 -22.04 12.68 -0.14
N ASP A 2 -22.56 11.69 0.58
CA ASP A 2 -23.31 11.91 1.83
C ASP A 2 -22.39 11.74 3.05
N THR A 3 -21.89 12.85 3.58
CA THR A 3 -20.96 12.89 4.71
C THR A 3 -21.57 12.35 6.00
N ALA A 4 -22.87 12.63 6.24
CA ALA A 4 -23.55 12.15 7.45
C ALA A 4 -23.71 10.62 7.42
N ALA A 5 -24.10 10.08 6.27
CA ALA A 5 -24.22 8.62 6.07
C ALA A 5 -22.86 7.92 6.22
N LEU A 6 -21.76 8.54 5.76
CA LEU A 6 -20.40 7.98 5.90
C LEU A 6 -19.98 7.82 7.36
N PHE A 7 -20.13 8.88 8.18
CA PHE A 7 -19.71 8.83 9.58
C PHE A 7 -20.65 8.05 10.48
N ALA A 8 -21.94 7.96 10.13
CA ALA A 8 -22.91 7.15 10.89
C ALA A 8 -22.83 5.64 10.56
N HIS A 9 -22.08 5.27 9.50
CA HIS A 9 -22.05 3.88 9.07
C HIS A 9 -21.08 3.02 9.89
N GLU A 10 -21.63 1.99 10.52
CA GLU A 10 -20.85 0.95 11.17
C GLU A 10 -20.50 -0.13 10.14
N PHE A 11 -19.21 -0.19 9.79
CA PHE A 11 -18.73 -1.22 8.86
C PHE A 11 -18.70 -2.58 9.54
N VAL A 12 -19.25 -3.59 8.88
CA VAL A 12 -19.18 -4.97 9.35
C VAL A 12 -17.73 -5.45 9.25
N PRO A 13 -17.18 -6.04 10.32
CA PRO A 13 -15.83 -6.61 10.27
C PRO A 13 -15.72 -7.69 9.19
N THR A 14 -14.56 -7.72 8.53
CA THR A 14 -14.26 -8.77 7.54
C THR A 14 -13.28 -9.76 8.17
N GLU A 15 -13.59 -11.05 8.09
CA GLU A 15 -12.69 -12.13 8.46
C GLU A 15 -12.13 -12.79 7.21
N GLN A 16 -10.85 -13.15 7.24
CA GLN A 16 -10.17 -13.85 6.16
C GLN A 16 -9.21 -14.89 6.73
N GLU A 17 -9.30 -16.10 6.22
CA GLU A 17 -8.32 -17.15 6.41
C GLU A 17 -7.28 -17.10 5.28
N TYR A 18 -6.00 -17.30 5.59
CA TYR A 18 -4.93 -17.33 4.63
C TYR A 18 -3.86 -18.35 5.08
N GLY A 19 -3.18 -18.95 4.12
CA GLY A 19 -2.16 -19.95 4.37
C GLY A 19 -0.76 -19.47 3.93
N PHE A 20 0.25 -20.31 4.20
CA PHE A 20 1.63 -20.03 3.81
C PHE A 20 1.78 -19.80 2.29
N LYS A 21 0.95 -20.42 1.45
CA LYS A 21 0.97 -20.20 0.00
C LYS A 21 0.57 -18.79 -0.38
N ASP A 22 -0.41 -18.20 0.33
CA ASP A 22 -0.84 -16.81 0.10
C ASP A 22 0.29 -15.84 0.50
N THR A 23 0.98 -16.15 1.59
CA THR A 23 2.14 -15.40 2.08
C THR A 23 3.29 -15.40 1.09
N ILE A 24 3.63 -16.57 0.53
CA ILE A 24 4.64 -16.71 -0.53
C ILE A 24 4.20 -15.99 -1.80
N LEU A 25 2.93 -16.16 -2.21
CA LEU A 25 2.38 -15.54 -3.41
C LEU A 25 2.45 -14.00 -3.33
N TYR A 26 2.10 -13.44 -2.15
CA TYR A 26 2.23 -12.01 -1.92
C TYR A 26 3.69 -11.55 -2.04
N ALA A 27 4.63 -12.27 -1.42
CA ALA A 27 6.05 -11.94 -1.48
C ALA A 27 6.58 -11.94 -2.94
N LEU A 28 6.20 -12.91 -3.75
CA LEU A 28 6.50 -12.94 -5.20
C LEU A 28 5.89 -11.74 -5.93
N GLY A 29 4.66 -11.35 -5.59
CA GLY A 29 3.95 -10.21 -6.17
C GLY A 29 4.54 -8.84 -5.84
N VAL A 30 5.51 -8.77 -4.92
CA VAL A 30 6.17 -7.52 -4.51
C VAL A 30 7.70 -7.58 -4.67
N GLY A 31 8.17 -8.42 -5.62
CA GLY A 31 9.56 -8.41 -6.11
C GLY A 31 10.52 -9.35 -5.39
N LEU A 32 10.08 -10.09 -4.36
CA LEU A 32 10.91 -11.16 -3.80
C LEU A 32 11.05 -12.30 -4.81
N GLY A 33 12.21 -12.97 -4.81
CA GLY A 33 12.54 -13.97 -5.83
C GLY A 33 13.37 -13.45 -6.99
N SER A 34 13.60 -12.13 -7.10
CA SER A 34 14.55 -11.57 -8.07
C SER A 34 15.99 -12.09 -7.87
N LYS A 35 16.31 -12.56 -6.66
CA LYS A 35 17.57 -13.25 -6.31
C LYS A 35 17.24 -14.61 -5.70
N PRO A 36 16.88 -15.63 -6.50
CA PRO A 36 16.31 -16.89 -6.01
C PRO A 36 17.29 -17.75 -5.22
N LEU A 37 18.59 -17.48 -5.28
CA LEU A 37 19.63 -18.19 -4.52
C LEU A 37 20.11 -17.40 -3.28
N ASP A 38 19.62 -16.17 -3.06
CA ASP A 38 19.89 -15.41 -1.83
C ASP A 38 19.06 -16.01 -0.67
N PRO A 39 19.68 -16.53 0.40
CA PRO A 39 18.95 -17.11 1.51
C PRO A 39 18.02 -16.13 2.20
N ARG A 40 18.28 -14.82 2.13
CA ARG A 40 17.42 -13.78 2.70
C ARG A 40 16.10 -13.66 1.93
N HIS A 41 16.13 -13.81 0.58
CA HIS A 41 14.91 -13.88 -0.24
C HIS A 41 14.15 -15.17 0.02
N LEU A 42 14.86 -16.31 0.19
CA LEU A 42 14.25 -17.61 0.43
C LEU A 42 13.45 -17.67 1.73
N ARG A 43 13.80 -16.88 2.74
CA ARG A 43 12.98 -16.77 3.98
C ARG A 43 11.53 -16.32 3.74
N PHE A 44 11.24 -15.66 2.62
CA PHE A 44 9.90 -15.22 2.24
C PHE A 44 9.22 -16.15 1.22
N LEU A 45 9.94 -17.15 0.69
CA LEU A 45 9.52 -17.91 -0.49
C LEU A 45 9.56 -19.44 -0.28
N TYR A 46 10.15 -19.88 0.82
CA TYR A 46 10.29 -21.29 1.15
C TYR A 46 9.66 -21.54 2.51
N GLU A 47 8.88 -22.63 2.62
CA GLU A 47 8.09 -22.94 3.82
C GLU A 47 8.92 -23.19 5.08
N LYS A 48 10.21 -23.52 4.93
CA LYS A 48 11.12 -23.67 6.07
C LYS A 48 11.53 -22.29 6.59
N ASP A 49 11.24 -22.02 7.86
CA ASP A 49 11.54 -20.76 8.54
C ASP A 49 10.93 -19.54 7.82
N LEU A 50 9.75 -19.75 7.19
CA LEU A 50 9.04 -18.74 6.42
C LEU A 50 8.72 -17.51 7.29
N VAL A 51 8.86 -16.33 6.71
CA VAL A 51 8.42 -15.05 7.28
C VAL A 51 7.50 -14.31 6.32
N ALA A 52 6.59 -13.51 6.84
CA ALA A 52 5.65 -12.74 6.02
C ALA A 52 6.18 -11.33 5.74
N MET A 53 5.91 -10.82 4.53
CA MET A 53 6.13 -9.42 4.20
C MET A 53 5.16 -8.54 5.00
N PRO A 54 5.64 -7.52 5.76
CA PRO A 54 4.77 -6.69 6.59
C PRO A 54 3.69 -5.98 5.77
N SER A 55 4.00 -5.60 4.53
CA SER A 55 3.06 -4.93 3.62
C SER A 55 1.87 -5.81 3.21
N PHE A 56 1.93 -7.15 3.42
CA PHE A 56 0.79 -8.03 3.18
C PHE A 56 -0.41 -7.67 4.06
N ALA A 57 -0.20 -7.11 5.25
CA ALA A 57 -1.25 -6.59 6.10
C ALA A 57 -2.15 -5.53 5.42
N ASN A 58 -1.69 -4.85 4.35
CA ASN A 58 -2.53 -3.90 3.62
C ASN A 58 -3.69 -4.56 2.87
N VAL A 59 -3.49 -5.79 2.36
CA VAL A 59 -4.49 -6.47 1.51
C VAL A 59 -5.31 -7.49 2.29
N LEU A 60 -4.79 -8.07 3.37
CA LEU A 60 -5.55 -8.99 4.22
C LEU A 60 -6.79 -8.31 4.82
N GLY A 61 -7.90 -9.06 4.87
CA GLY A 61 -9.17 -8.58 5.40
C GLY A 61 -9.73 -7.38 4.63
N HIS A 62 -9.61 -7.39 3.30
CA HIS A 62 -10.11 -6.29 2.47
C HIS A 62 -11.65 -6.22 2.54
N PRO A 63 -12.24 -5.03 2.81
CA PRO A 63 -13.68 -4.87 3.03
C PRO A 63 -14.52 -4.90 1.74
N GLY A 64 -13.92 -5.20 0.60
CA GLY A 64 -14.55 -5.02 -0.70
C GLY A 64 -14.51 -3.56 -1.16
N PHE A 65 -15.13 -3.29 -2.31
CA PHE A 65 -15.20 -1.92 -2.86
C PHE A 65 -16.53 -1.27 -2.45
N TRP A 66 -16.69 -1.01 -1.14
CA TRP A 66 -17.89 -0.47 -0.52
C TRP A 66 -18.25 0.95 -1.01
N GLN A 67 -17.29 1.70 -1.55
CA GLN A 67 -17.50 3.04 -2.10
C GLN A 67 -18.48 3.07 -3.28
N LYS A 68 -18.78 1.90 -3.87
CA LYS A 68 -19.80 1.75 -4.92
C LYS A 68 -21.23 1.78 -4.39
N ASP A 69 -21.43 1.61 -3.08
CA ASP A 69 -22.77 1.60 -2.49
C ASP A 69 -23.45 2.97 -2.67
N PRO A 70 -24.61 3.02 -3.37
CA PRO A 70 -25.30 4.27 -3.67
C PRO A 70 -25.69 5.09 -2.44
N LYS A 71 -25.82 4.47 -1.26
CA LYS A 71 -26.15 5.16 0.00
C LYS A 71 -25.16 6.23 0.39
N PHE A 72 -23.88 6.10 -0.02
CA PHE A 72 -22.85 7.07 0.28
C PHE A 72 -22.75 8.19 -0.76
N GLY A 73 -23.37 8.03 -1.92
CA GLY A 73 -23.36 9.04 -2.98
C GLY A 73 -21.97 9.40 -3.49
N ILE A 74 -20.97 8.51 -3.35
CA ILE A 74 -19.60 8.74 -3.81
C ILE A 74 -19.50 8.55 -5.31
N GLU A 75 -18.86 9.50 -6.01
CA GLU A 75 -18.50 9.31 -7.43
C GLU A 75 -17.26 8.42 -7.56
N TRP A 76 -17.42 7.14 -7.21
CA TRP A 76 -16.35 6.17 -7.10
C TRP A 76 -15.50 5.97 -8.37
N LYS A 77 -16.03 6.30 -9.56
CA LYS A 77 -15.28 6.22 -10.84
C LYS A 77 -14.14 7.23 -10.93
N LYS A 78 -14.22 8.31 -10.13
CA LYS A 78 -13.17 9.35 -10.05
C LYS A 78 -12.29 9.20 -8.80
N LEU A 79 -12.46 8.12 -8.04
CA LEU A 79 -11.66 7.83 -6.86
C LEU A 79 -10.24 7.43 -7.25
N LEU A 80 -9.25 7.98 -6.54
CA LEU A 80 -7.84 7.60 -6.67
C LEU A 80 -7.27 7.28 -5.29
N HIS A 81 -6.45 6.25 -5.21
CA HIS A 81 -5.66 5.96 -4.01
C HIS A 81 -4.45 6.90 -3.98
N ALA A 82 -4.47 7.88 -3.08
CA ALA A 82 -3.46 8.93 -3.03
C ALA A 82 -2.30 8.65 -2.07
N GLU A 83 -2.60 8.13 -0.86
CA GLU A 83 -1.58 7.82 0.15
C GLU A 83 -1.92 6.53 0.88
N GLN A 84 -0.87 5.84 1.33
CA GLN A 84 -1.00 4.66 2.18
C GLN A 84 -0.05 4.74 3.36
N ARG A 85 -0.58 4.51 4.56
CA ARG A 85 0.18 4.37 5.80
C ARG A 85 -0.02 2.95 6.33
N LEU A 86 1.00 2.43 6.99
CA LEU A 86 0.99 1.13 7.66
C LEU A 86 1.82 1.26 8.93
N GLU A 87 1.25 0.85 10.04
CA GLU A 87 1.91 0.68 11.32
C GLU A 87 1.82 -0.79 11.72
N ILE A 88 2.93 -1.37 12.12
CA ILE A 88 3.05 -2.77 12.52
C ILE A 88 3.11 -2.84 14.05
N HIS A 89 2.15 -3.53 14.66
CA HIS A 89 2.05 -3.72 16.12
C HIS A 89 2.66 -5.06 16.55
N ALA A 90 2.47 -6.09 15.72
CA ALA A 90 3.05 -7.43 15.91
C ALA A 90 3.50 -8.02 14.57
N PRO A 91 4.48 -8.94 14.54
CA PRO A 91 4.84 -9.66 13.32
C PRO A 91 3.61 -10.34 12.70
N LEU A 92 3.46 -10.19 11.38
CA LEU A 92 2.39 -10.86 10.66
C LEU A 92 2.67 -12.37 10.63
N PRO A 93 1.76 -13.22 11.13
CA PRO A 93 1.89 -14.67 10.98
C PRO A 93 1.95 -15.09 9.50
N THR A 94 2.58 -16.22 9.22
CA THR A 94 2.68 -16.76 7.85
C THR A 94 1.42 -17.46 7.37
N GLU A 95 0.53 -17.79 8.29
CA GLU A 95 -0.80 -18.36 8.05
C GLU A 95 -1.70 -18.09 9.26
N GLY A 96 -3.00 -18.14 9.08
CA GLY A 96 -3.96 -17.95 10.14
C GLY A 96 -5.26 -17.33 9.67
N LYS A 97 -6.04 -16.86 10.63
CA LYS A 97 -7.29 -16.15 10.40
C LYS A 97 -7.19 -14.75 10.99
N VAL A 98 -7.42 -13.76 10.16
CA VAL A 98 -7.43 -12.36 10.59
C VAL A 98 -8.82 -11.78 10.56
N ARG A 99 -9.03 -10.77 11.40
CA ARG A 99 -10.23 -9.92 11.42
C ARG A 99 -9.80 -8.48 11.16
N SER A 100 -10.46 -7.84 10.20
CA SER A 100 -10.28 -6.41 9.94
C SER A 100 -11.53 -5.62 10.29
N GLN A 101 -11.31 -4.46 10.91
CA GLN A 101 -12.33 -3.44 11.13
C GLN A 101 -11.90 -2.17 10.42
N ILE A 102 -12.81 -1.59 9.64
CA ILE A 102 -12.58 -0.29 9.02
C ILE A 102 -13.49 0.77 9.62
N ASP A 103 -13.02 2.02 9.56
CA ASP A 103 -13.76 3.23 9.87
C ASP A 103 -13.26 4.40 9.02
N ILE A 104 -14.07 5.45 8.93
CA ILE A 104 -13.69 6.70 8.29
C ILE A 104 -13.17 7.64 9.39
N MET A 105 -11.86 7.92 9.35
CA MET A 105 -11.22 8.81 10.31
C MET A 105 -11.62 10.27 10.09
N GLY A 106 -11.60 10.70 8.83
CA GLY A 106 -11.87 12.08 8.50
C GLY A 106 -11.90 12.33 7.01
N LEU A 107 -12.44 13.51 6.68
CA LEU A 107 -12.48 14.07 5.34
C LEU A 107 -11.76 15.41 5.38
N ARG A 108 -10.88 15.65 4.41
CA ARG A 108 -10.23 16.95 4.21
C ARG A 108 -10.75 17.59 2.95
N ASP A 109 -11.22 18.82 3.08
CA ASP A 109 -11.64 19.65 1.96
C ASP A 109 -10.40 20.11 1.17
N LEU A 110 -10.38 19.84 -0.14
CA LEU A 110 -9.32 20.29 -1.04
C LEU A 110 -9.82 21.30 -2.06
N GLY A 111 -10.97 21.91 -1.80
CA GLY A 111 -11.63 22.86 -2.68
C GLY A 111 -12.00 22.21 -4.02
N GLU A 112 -11.68 22.89 -5.13
CA GLU A 112 -11.98 22.40 -6.49
C GLU A 112 -11.32 21.07 -6.86
N ARG A 113 -10.34 20.59 -6.07
CA ARG A 113 -9.69 19.30 -6.30
C ARG A 113 -10.50 18.13 -5.76
N GLY A 114 -11.59 18.36 -5.03
CA GLY A 114 -12.42 17.35 -4.40
C GLY A 114 -12.11 17.14 -2.92
N THR A 115 -12.39 15.97 -2.42
CA THR A 115 -12.24 15.61 -1.00
C THR A 115 -11.20 14.49 -0.82
N MET A 116 -10.35 14.61 0.19
CA MET A 116 -9.49 13.50 0.64
C MET A 116 -10.17 12.77 1.79
N MET A 117 -10.58 11.52 1.55
CA MET A 117 -11.15 10.64 2.56
C MET A 117 -10.06 9.76 3.17
N HIS A 118 -10.00 9.70 4.49
CA HIS A 118 -9.05 8.87 5.22
C HIS A 118 -9.78 7.69 5.88
N GLN A 119 -9.55 6.49 5.33
CA GLN A 119 -10.08 5.24 5.83
C GLN A 119 -9.00 4.51 6.64
N ARG A 120 -9.30 4.22 7.92
CA ARG A 120 -8.47 3.36 8.76
C ARG A 120 -8.94 1.92 8.66
N LYS A 121 -7.99 1.00 8.68
CA LYS A 121 -8.22 -0.43 8.82
C LYS A 121 -7.35 -0.94 9.97
N VAL A 122 -7.94 -1.55 10.97
CA VAL A 122 -7.25 -2.29 12.03
C VAL A 122 -7.34 -3.77 11.69
N LEU A 123 -6.18 -4.42 11.57
CA LEU A 123 -6.05 -5.85 11.35
C LEU A 123 -5.63 -6.52 12.66
N SER A 124 -6.37 -7.54 13.08
CA SER A 124 -6.10 -8.30 14.30
C SER A 124 -6.13 -9.80 13.99
N ASP A 125 -5.47 -10.59 14.82
CA ASP A 125 -5.68 -12.03 14.86
C ASP A 125 -7.14 -12.31 15.27
N ALA A 126 -7.82 -13.19 14.54
CA ALA A 126 -9.25 -13.40 14.76
C ALA A 126 -9.56 -14.19 16.04
N ALA A 127 -8.62 -14.98 16.55
CA ALA A 127 -8.79 -15.81 17.73
C ALA A 127 -8.43 -15.06 19.02
N SER A 128 -7.27 -14.39 19.05
CA SER A 128 -6.77 -13.67 20.24
C SER A 128 -7.26 -12.25 20.34
N GLY A 129 -7.62 -11.62 19.20
CA GLY A 129 -7.90 -10.19 19.12
C GLY A 129 -6.66 -9.29 19.16
N GLU A 130 -5.45 -9.86 19.20
CA GLU A 130 -4.21 -9.11 19.18
C GLU A 130 -4.09 -8.30 17.90
N LYS A 131 -3.76 -7.00 18.03
CA LYS A 131 -3.56 -6.12 16.88
C LYS A 131 -2.25 -6.48 16.17
N ILE A 132 -2.36 -6.75 14.86
CA ILE A 132 -1.22 -7.03 13.99
C ILE A 132 -0.76 -5.74 13.32
N ALA A 133 -1.69 -4.99 12.72
CA ALA A 133 -1.35 -3.78 11.99
C ALA A 133 -2.51 -2.77 11.95
N THR A 134 -2.16 -1.50 11.77
CA THR A 134 -3.09 -0.43 11.41
C THR A 134 -2.69 0.15 10.06
N ALA A 135 -3.61 0.17 9.11
CA ALA A 135 -3.42 0.78 7.80
C ALA A 135 -4.35 1.98 7.63
N VAL A 136 -3.84 3.08 7.05
CA VAL A 136 -4.68 4.24 6.68
C VAL A 136 -4.51 4.49 5.19
N SER A 137 -5.61 4.34 4.46
CA SER A 137 -5.70 4.65 3.04
C SER A 137 -6.30 6.04 2.86
N SER A 138 -5.58 6.94 2.20
CA SER A 138 -6.10 8.26 1.83
C SER A 138 -6.57 8.21 0.38
N LEU A 139 -7.88 8.38 0.19
CA LEU A 139 -8.56 8.26 -1.09
C LEU A 139 -8.99 9.65 -1.57
N MET A 140 -8.52 10.04 -2.74
CA MET A 140 -8.91 11.29 -3.39
C MET A 140 -10.23 11.09 -4.14
N LEU A 141 -11.28 11.73 -3.69
CA LEU A 141 -12.62 11.75 -4.28
C LEU A 141 -12.75 12.98 -5.17
N ARG A 142 -12.33 12.87 -6.42
CA ARG A 142 -12.27 14.03 -7.36
C ARG A 142 -13.63 14.55 -7.82
N GLY A 143 -14.66 13.72 -7.72
CA GLY A 143 -16.03 14.07 -8.08
C GLY A 143 -16.86 14.61 -6.92
N ASP A 144 -16.33 14.54 -5.71
CA ASP A 144 -17.05 14.86 -4.49
C ASP A 144 -16.42 16.06 -3.80
N MET A 145 -17.15 17.15 -3.76
CA MET A 145 -16.76 18.35 -3.05
C MET A 145 -17.58 18.48 -1.77
N GLN A 146 -16.97 19.03 -0.75
CA GLN A 146 -17.63 19.34 0.52
C GLN A 146 -17.14 20.68 1.05
N SER A 147 -17.80 21.19 2.07
CA SER A 147 -17.44 22.43 2.75
C SER A 147 -16.78 22.09 4.08
N GLY A 148 -15.49 22.40 4.17
CA GLY A 148 -14.71 22.22 5.40
C GLY A 148 -14.27 20.78 5.68
N ASP A 149 -13.39 20.62 6.66
CA ASP A 149 -12.89 19.34 7.15
C ASP A 149 -13.88 18.68 8.12
N HIS A 150 -13.91 17.34 8.14
CA HIS A 150 -14.72 16.56 9.08
C HIS A 150 -13.90 15.44 9.71
N GLY A 151 -14.11 15.15 10.99
CA GLY A 151 -13.42 14.10 11.75
C GLY A 151 -11.93 14.37 11.94
N ASP A 152 -11.16 13.33 12.25
CA ASP A 152 -9.74 13.40 12.61
C ASP A 152 -8.85 12.94 11.46
N ALA A 153 -8.70 13.79 10.43
CA ALA A 153 -7.80 13.48 9.32
C ALA A 153 -6.33 13.45 9.81
N PRO A 154 -5.51 12.47 9.38
CA PRO A 154 -4.11 12.41 9.78
C PRO A 154 -3.32 13.61 9.24
N ALA A 155 -2.23 13.97 9.93
CA ALA A 155 -1.32 15.02 9.46
C ALA A 155 -0.81 14.73 8.04
N GLU A 156 -0.54 15.78 7.27
CA GLU A 156 0.03 15.61 5.93
C GLU A 156 1.41 14.92 5.99
N LEU A 157 1.69 14.13 4.95
CA LEU A 157 3.04 13.60 4.77
C LEU A 157 4.01 14.75 4.44
N SER A 158 5.08 14.85 5.21
CA SER A 158 6.10 15.89 5.02
C SER A 158 6.82 15.73 3.68
N LYS A 159 7.19 16.83 3.06
CA LYS A 159 8.07 16.84 1.89
C LYS A 159 9.45 16.32 2.26
N LEU A 160 10.15 15.79 1.27
CA LEU A 160 11.55 15.40 1.41
C LEU A 160 12.45 16.64 1.43
N ALA A 161 13.59 16.52 2.10
CA ALA A 161 14.62 17.55 2.05
C ALA A 161 15.23 17.65 0.64
N GLU A 162 15.63 18.87 0.24
CA GLU A 162 16.32 19.12 -1.03
C GLU A 162 17.84 18.89 -0.83
N ARG A 163 18.24 17.63 -0.75
CA ARG A 163 19.65 17.20 -0.70
C ARG A 163 19.79 15.87 -1.46
N ASP A 164 21.02 15.52 -1.80
CA ASP A 164 21.30 14.23 -2.40
C ASP A 164 20.92 13.08 -1.47
N PRO A 165 20.49 11.93 -2.02
CA PRO A 165 20.18 10.74 -1.22
C PRO A 165 21.45 10.13 -0.63
N ASP A 166 21.33 9.54 0.56
CA ASP A 166 22.41 8.84 1.23
C ASP A 166 22.67 7.47 0.60
N ARG A 167 21.60 6.84 0.06
CA ARG A 167 21.63 5.54 -0.62
C ARG A 167 20.63 5.51 -1.77
N SER A 168 20.86 4.61 -2.72
CA SER A 168 19.91 4.31 -3.79
C SER A 168 19.90 2.82 -4.09
N LEU A 169 18.72 2.30 -4.49
CA LEU A 169 18.52 0.92 -4.91
C LEU A 169 17.65 0.89 -6.15
N ASP A 170 18.09 0.18 -7.18
CA ASP A 170 17.29 -0.08 -8.36
C ASP A 170 16.52 -1.41 -8.19
N VAL A 171 15.21 -1.36 -8.44
CA VAL A 171 14.31 -2.50 -8.34
C VAL A 171 13.46 -2.55 -9.60
N GLU A 172 13.45 -3.69 -10.27
CA GLU A 172 12.61 -3.91 -11.43
C GLU A 172 11.18 -4.26 -11.01
N ALA A 173 10.20 -3.53 -11.54
CA ALA A 173 8.80 -3.91 -11.48
C ALA A 173 8.50 -4.92 -12.59
N ALA A 174 8.94 -6.18 -12.43
CA ALA A 174 8.86 -7.21 -13.45
C ALA A 174 7.48 -7.27 -14.13
N GLU A 175 7.45 -7.55 -15.43
CA GLU A 175 6.22 -7.51 -16.25
C GLU A 175 5.10 -8.42 -15.73
N ILE A 176 5.46 -9.52 -15.07
CA ILE A 176 4.51 -10.49 -14.52
C ILE A 176 3.87 -10.05 -13.19
N LEU A 177 4.41 -9.04 -12.51
CA LEU A 177 3.96 -8.67 -11.17
C LEU A 177 2.45 -8.39 -11.06
N PRO A 178 1.79 -7.69 -11.99
CA PRO A 178 0.34 -7.47 -11.87
C PRO A 178 -0.46 -8.77 -11.90
N LEU A 179 0.00 -9.77 -12.68
CA LEU A 179 -0.67 -11.07 -12.80
C LEU A 179 -0.54 -11.91 -11.53
N ILE A 180 0.59 -11.79 -10.84
CA ILE A 180 0.83 -12.45 -9.54
C ILE A 180 0.11 -11.68 -8.43
N TYR A 181 0.34 -10.36 -8.34
CA TYR A 181 -0.16 -9.55 -7.24
C TYR A 181 -1.70 -9.56 -7.13
N ARG A 182 -2.43 -9.53 -8.27
CA ARG A 182 -3.90 -9.58 -8.27
C ARG A 182 -4.46 -10.80 -7.54
N LEU A 183 -3.72 -11.91 -7.49
CA LEU A 183 -4.11 -13.13 -6.78
C LEU A 183 -4.13 -12.95 -5.25
N SER A 184 -3.53 -11.90 -4.73
CA SER A 184 -3.61 -11.51 -3.32
C SER A 184 -4.87 -10.71 -2.96
N GLY A 185 -5.81 -10.55 -3.91
CA GLY A 185 -7.17 -10.02 -3.63
C GLY A 185 -7.58 -8.76 -4.37
N ASP A 186 -6.71 -8.11 -5.14
CA ASP A 186 -7.07 -6.94 -5.96
C ASP A 186 -7.34 -7.35 -7.42
N TRP A 187 -8.59 -7.65 -7.71
CA TRP A 187 -9.06 -8.14 -9.01
C TRP A 187 -9.41 -7.03 -10.01
N ASN A 188 -9.05 -5.77 -9.75
CA ASN A 188 -9.37 -4.66 -10.64
C ASN A 188 -8.78 -4.91 -12.05
N PRO A 189 -9.63 -4.96 -13.10
CA PRO A 189 -9.20 -5.26 -14.46
C PRO A 189 -8.23 -4.21 -15.04
N LEU A 190 -8.16 -3.00 -14.49
CA LEU A 190 -7.21 -1.95 -14.86
C LEU A 190 -5.75 -2.44 -14.88
N HIS A 191 -5.45 -3.46 -14.10
CA HIS A 191 -4.10 -3.98 -13.92
C HIS A 191 -3.74 -5.15 -14.84
N VAL A 192 -4.71 -5.65 -15.63
CA VAL A 192 -4.50 -6.83 -16.47
C VAL A 192 -5.15 -6.76 -17.85
N ASP A 193 -6.21 -5.95 -18.00
CA ASP A 193 -7.00 -5.86 -19.23
C ASP A 193 -6.57 -4.62 -20.03
N PRO A 194 -6.00 -4.79 -21.24
CA PRO A 194 -5.56 -3.67 -22.07
C PRO A 194 -6.69 -2.74 -22.50
N ASP A 195 -7.90 -3.26 -22.74
CA ASP A 195 -9.03 -2.43 -23.19
C ASP A 195 -9.53 -1.55 -22.05
N VAL A 196 -9.56 -2.08 -20.82
CA VAL A 196 -9.91 -1.32 -19.62
C VAL A 196 -8.85 -0.27 -19.31
N ALA A 197 -7.56 -0.58 -19.48
CA ALA A 197 -6.47 0.35 -19.29
C ALA A 197 -6.55 1.51 -20.31
N ALA A 198 -6.79 1.19 -21.60
CA ALA A 198 -6.94 2.18 -22.65
C ALA A 198 -8.15 3.10 -22.41
N ALA A 199 -9.30 2.53 -22.00
CA ALA A 199 -10.49 3.31 -21.62
C ALA A 199 -10.25 4.24 -20.42
N ALA A 200 -9.32 3.88 -19.53
CA ALA A 200 -8.87 4.71 -18.41
C ALA A 200 -7.77 5.72 -18.77
N GLY A 201 -7.33 5.77 -20.05
CA GLY A 201 -6.32 6.71 -20.54
C GLY A 201 -4.88 6.26 -20.33
N PHE A 202 -4.65 4.97 -20.05
CA PHE A 202 -3.30 4.40 -19.92
C PHE A 202 -2.90 3.66 -21.20
N PRO A 203 -1.61 3.70 -21.58
CA PRO A 203 -1.13 3.03 -22.80
C PRO A 203 -1.17 1.50 -22.71
N ARG A 204 -1.20 0.95 -21.48
CA ARG A 204 -1.30 -0.48 -21.15
C ARG A 204 -1.70 -0.65 -19.69
N PRO A 205 -2.03 -1.87 -19.22
CA PRO A 205 -2.27 -2.14 -17.79
C PRO A 205 -1.16 -1.58 -16.90
N ILE A 206 -1.55 -0.97 -15.78
CA ILE A 206 -0.61 -0.39 -14.81
C ILE A 206 -0.40 -1.34 -13.63
N LEU A 207 0.73 -1.23 -12.93
CA LEU A 207 0.96 -1.96 -11.70
C LEU A 207 0.03 -1.43 -10.58
N HIS A 208 -0.46 -2.32 -9.73
CA HIS A 208 -1.25 -1.95 -8.55
C HIS A 208 -0.47 -0.98 -7.65
N GLY A 209 -1.15 0.04 -7.14
CA GLY A 209 -0.53 0.99 -6.20
C GLY A 209 0.05 0.29 -4.97
N LEU A 210 -0.70 -0.64 -4.38
CA LEU A 210 -0.24 -1.39 -3.22
C LEU A 210 0.88 -2.39 -3.55
N ALA A 211 1.00 -2.90 -4.79
CA ALA A 211 2.17 -3.66 -5.23
C ALA A 211 3.40 -2.75 -5.30
N THR A 212 3.25 -1.52 -5.83
CA THR A 212 4.32 -0.50 -5.83
C THR A 212 4.77 -0.17 -4.41
N LYS A 213 3.83 -0.06 -3.45
CA LYS A 213 4.17 0.07 -2.02
C LYS A 213 4.87 -1.17 -1.48
N GLY A 214 4.49 -2.37 -1.93
CA GLY A 214 5.17 -3.62 -1.58
C GLY A 214 6.62 -3.64 -2.05
N LEU A 215 6.90 -3.20 -3.29
CA LEU A 215 8.26 -3.00 -3.81
C LEU A 215 9.05 -1.98 -2.97
N ALA A 216 8.41 -0.88 -2.53
CA ALA A 216 9.04 0.07 -1.62
C ALA A 216 9.35 -0.56 -0.25
N THR A 217 8.45 -1.43 0.26
CA THR A 217 8.70 -2.16 1.51
C THR A 217 9.89 -3.10 1.35
N PHE A 218 9.96 -3.84 0.24
CA PHE A 218 11.11 -4.67 -0.08
C PHE A 218 12.41 -3.86 -0.15
N ALA A 219 12.39 -2.70 -0.81
CA ALA A 219 13.56 -1.83 -0.93
C ALA A 219 14.05 -1.30 0.44
N VAL A 220 13.14 -0.87 1.32
CA VAL A 220 13.48 -0.44 2.69
C VAL A 220 14.04 -1.60 3.51
N LEU A 221 13.41 -2.78 3.45
CA LEU A 221 13.90 -3.96 4.16
C LEU A 221 15.29 -4.39 3.67
N SER A 222 15.56 -4.29 2.36
CA SER A 222 16.85 -4.62 1.77
C SER A 222 17.98 -3.72 2.25
N GLU A 223 17.73 -2.39 2.27
CA GLU A 223 18.77 -1.40 2.52
C GLU A 223 19.02 -1.12 4.02
N PHE A 224 17.99 -1.31 4.86
CA PHE A 224 18.06 -0.86 6.26
C PHE A 224 17.77 -1.95 7.28
N CYS A 225 17.21 -3.09 6.87
CA CYS A 225 16.77 -4.14 7.80
C CYS A 225 17.43 -5.50 7.55
N ASP A 226 18.35 -5.63 6.60
CA ASP A 226 18.92 -6.93 6.18
C ASP A 226 17.82 -7.97 5.84
N LEU A 227 16.74 -7.51 5.22
CA LEU A 227 15.52 -8.29 4.93
C LEU A 227 14.89 -8.96 6.18
N ASP A 228 15.10 -8.41 7.36
CA ASP A 228 14.37 -8.81 8.57
C ASP A 228 13.06 -8.00 8.69
N PRO A 229 11.87 -8.64 8.46
CA PRO A 229 10.60 -7.94 8.50
C PRO A 229 10.22 -7.42 9.89
N THR A 230 10.80 -7.98 10.96
CA THR A 230 10.51 -7.57 12.34
C THR A 230 11.07 -6.20 12.69
N ARG A 231 12.02 -5.71 11.90
CA ARG A 231 12.63 -4.40 12.11
C ARG A 231 11.80 -3.24 11.54
N LEU A 232 10.83 -3.49 10.68
CA LEU A 232 9.94 -2.44 10.18
C LEU A 232 8.81 -2.15 11.17
N ARG A 233 8.71 -0.90 11.62
CA ARG A 233 7.63 -0.43 12.53
C ARG A 233 6.52 0.30 11.81
N SER A 234 6.87 1.15 10.89
CA SER A 234 5.85 1.86 10.12
C SER A 234 6.36 2.24 8.73
N MET A 235 5.43 2.46 7.82
CA MET A 235 5.73 2.96 6.49
C MET A 235 4.57 3.77 5.94
N SER A 236 4.86 4.95 5.43
CA SER A 236 3.90 5.81 4.75
C SER A 236 4.46 6.39 3.47
N LEU A 237 3.60 6.63 2.48
CA LEU A 237 3.99 7.20 1.20
C LEU A 237 2.80 7.80 0.46
N ARG A 238 3.10 8.62 -0.55
CA ARG A 238 2.15 9.15 -1.54
C ARG A 238 2.40 8.51 -2.91
N PHE A 239 1.32 8.07 -3.55
CA PHE A 239 1.32 7.66 -4.95
C PHE A 239 1.27 8.89 -5.85
N SER A 240 2.27 9.09 -6.71
CA SER A 240 2.40 10.30 -7.53
C SER A 240 2.10 10.05 -9.01
N ARG A 241 2.59 8.96 -9.55
CA ARG A 241 2.39 8.51 -10.94
C ARG A 241 2.27 7.00 -11.00
N PRO A 242 1.60 6.45 -12.04
CA PRO A 242 1.52 5.00 -12.22
C PRO A 242 2.88 4.40 -12.58
N VAL A 243 3.11 3.19 -12.08
CA VAL A 243 4.20 2.31 -12.50
C VAL A 243 3.67 1.38 -13.59
N LEU A 244 4.43 1.19 -14.66
CA LEU A 244 4.13 0.23 -15.69
C LEU A 244 4.88 -1.08 -15.41
N PRO A 245 4.28 -2.24 -15.69
CA PRO A 245 5.02 -3.50 -15.65
C PRO A 245 6.26 -3.43 -16.55
N GLY A 246 7.42 -3.85 -16.03
CA GLY A 246 8.72 -3.73 -16.72
C GLY A 246 9.47 -2.41 -16.43
N ASP A 247 8.90 -1.48 -15.67
CA ASP A 247 9.64 -0.28 -15.25
C ASP A 247 10.82 -0.65 -14.33
N ALA A 248 11.99 -0.10 -14.62
CA ALA A 248 13.10 -0.05 -13.67
C ALA A 248 12.86 1.13 -12.72
N MET A 249 12.58 0.83 -11.46
CA MET A 249 12.34 1.82 -10.41
C MET A 249 13.63 2.08 -9.65
N ARG A 250 13.95 3.36 -9.44
CA ARG A 250 15.03 3.78 -8.55
C ARG A 250 14.44 4.30 -7.25
N PHE A 251 14.81 3.70 -6.14
CA PHE A 251 14.52 4.15 -4.78
C PHE A 251 15.70 4.94 -4.25
N ASP A 252 15.46 6.20 -3.89
CA ASP A 252 16.42 7.08 -3.23
C ASP A 252 16.04 7.21 -1.75
N PHE A 253 17.02 7.11 -0.85
CA PHE A 253 16.82 7.09 0.59
C PHE A 253 17.63 8.18 1.29
N TRP A 254 17.02 8.77 2.31
CA TRP A 254 17.63 9.73 3.25
C TRP A 254 17.50 9.17 4.66
N ASP A 255 18.62 8.83 5.26
CA ASP A 255 18.71 8.37 6.65
C ASP A 255 18.72 9.60 7.57
N GLU A 256 17.65 9.80 8.33
CA GLU A 256 17.52 10.90 9.29
C GLU A 256 18.05 10.52 10.69
N GLY A 257 18.56 9.30 10.85
CA GLY A 257 19.00 8.76 12.13
C GLY A 257 17.83 8.29 13.02
N GLY A 258 18.16 7.66 14.14
CA GLY A 258 17.16 7.19 15.11
C GLY A 258 16.14 6.20 14.53
N GLY A 259 16.50 5.44 13.49
CA GLY A 259 15.59 4.51 12.82
C GLY A 259 14.59 5.18 11.87
N THR A 260 14.77 6.45 11.52
CA THR A 260 13.90 7.19 10.60
C THR A 260 14.54 7.26 9.21
N VAL A 261 13.84 6.73 8.21
CA VAL A 261 14.27 6.70 6.80
C VAL A 261 13.22 7.38 5.93
N ARG A 262 13.63 8.43 5.22
CA ARG A 262 12.83 9.03 4.16
C ARG A 262 13.16 8.37 2.83
N PHE A 263 12.19 8.32 1.91
CA PHE A 263 12.44 7.77 0.59
C PHE A 263 11.53 8.34 -0.49
N ARG A 264 11.98 8.18 -1.72
CA ARG A 264 11.27 8.49 -2.96
C ARG A 264 11.53 7.35 -3.94
N ALA A 265 10.58 7.08 -4.83
CA ALA A 265 10.82 6.22 -5.96
C ALA A 265 10.54 6.95 -7.27
N SER A 266 11.42 6.76 -8.23
CA SER A 266 11.29 7.29 -9.59
C SER A 266 11.42 6.18 -10.62
N VAL A 267 10.98 6.46 -11.85
CA VAL A 267 11.29 5.67 -13.06
C VAL A 267 12.16 6.56 -13.95
N PRO A 268 13.49 6.41 -13.90
CA PRO A 268 14.42 7.31 -14.59
C PRO A 268 14.17 7.39 -16.09
N ALA A 269 13.86 6.25 -16.73
CA ALA A 269 13.58 6.19 -18.18
C ALA A 269 12.38 7.04 -18.62
N ARG A 270 11.49 7.40 -17.69
CA ARG A 270 10.32 8.26 -17.94
C ARG A 270 10.41 9.61 -17.25
N GLU A 271 11.51 9.89 -16.55
CA GLU A 271 11.71 11.11 -15.74
C GLU A 271 10.53 11.38 -14.77
N GLN A 272 9.96 10.32 -14.17
CA GLN A 272 8.77 10.40 -13.34
C GLN A 272 9.02 9.94 -11.92
N ILE A 273 8.60 10.75 -10.95
CA ILE A 273 8.47 10.34 -9.55
C ILE A 273 7.16 9.55 -9.45
N VAL A 274 7.24 8.30 -9.01
CA VAL A 274 6.08 7.40 -8.87
C VAL A 274 5.63 7.25 -7.42
N LEU A 275 6.56 7.30 -6.46
CA LEU A 275 6.28 7.42 -5.02
C LEU A 275 7.00 8.64 -4.47
N ASP A 276 6.32 9.40 -3.61
CA ASP A 276 6.89 10.58 -2.95
C ASP A 276 6.52 10.63 -1.47
N ARG A 277 7.18 11.52 -0.70
CA ARG A 277 6.93 11.72 0.73
C ARG A 277 7.01 10.42 1.54
N GLY A 278 7.86 9.50 1.09
CA GLY A 278 8.09 8.24 1.78
C GLY A 278 8.71 8.46 3.15
N LEU A 279 8.21 7.73 4.15
CA LEU A 279 8.73 7.68 5.50
C LEU A 279 8.62 6.25 6.00
N ALA A 280 9.71 5.68 6.48
CA ALA A 280 9.73 4.43 7.21
C ALA A 280 10.35 4.63 8.59
N THR A 281 9.83 3.91 9.58
CA THR A 281 10.43 3.82 10.92
C THR A 281 10.89 2.39 11.15
N ILE A 282 12.14 2.21 11.51
CA ILE A 282 12.79 0.92 11.71
C ILE A 282 13.39 0.83 13.13
N LEU A 283 13.63 -0.41 13.60
CA LEU A 283 14.32 -0.70 14.87
C LEU A 283 15.83 -0.69 14.69
#